data_c102fc2ceb31933662cc9581f7594d99
#
_entry.id   c102fc2ceb31933662cc9581f7594d99
#
_cell.length_a   1.000
_cell.length_b   1.000
_cell.length_c   1.000
_cell.angle_alpha   90.00
_cell.angle_beta   90.00
_cell.angle_gamma   90.00
#
_symmetry.space_group_name_H-M   'P 1'
#
loop_
_entity.id
_entity.type
_entity.pdbx_description
1 polymer ?
#
loop_
_entity_poly.entity_id
_entity_poly.type
_entity_poly.pdbx_seq_one_letter_code
_entity_poly.pdbx_strand_id
1 'polypeptide(L)'
;DKVQSFTKGINTIIGEGGEMLSGGQMRRIELCRLLVMKPDLVIFDEPATGLDIQTEHMIQNVLFQHFKDTTMIVIAHRDNTIRHLQRRLYIENGRLIADDRNISVNITENGDDL
;
A
#
# COMPACT_ATOMS: atom_id res chain seq x y z
N ASP A 1 20.46 -7.21 1.26
CA ASP A 1 19.27 -6.99 2.07
C ASP A 1 19.63 -6.20 3.33
N LYS A 2 18.88 -5.11 3.61
CA LYS A 2 19.14 -4.20 4.75
C LYS A 2 19.10 -4.93 6.10
N VAL A 3 18.18 -5.87 6.27
CA VAL A 3 18.07 -6.65 7.52
C VAL A 3 19.31 -7.51 7.75
N GLN A 4 19.84 -8.13 6.70
CA GLN A 4 21.06 -8.93 6.77
C GLN A 4 22.30 -8.10 7.07
N SER A 5 22.29 -6.80 6.78
CA SER A 5 23.40 -5.89 7.10
C SER A 5 23.46 -5.49 8.57
N PHE A 6 22.41 -5.74 9.34
CA PHE A 6 22.41 -5.45 10.77
C PHE A 6 23.14 -6.53 11.58
N THR A 7 23.89 -6.13 12.59
CA THR A 7 24.68 -7.03 13.46
C THR A 7 23.80 -8.10 14.13
N LYS A 8 22.56 -7.74 14.49
CA LYS A 8 21.59 -8.65 15.13
C LYS A 8 20.54 -9.19 14.17
N GLY A 9 20.69 -8.95 12.85
CA GLY A 9 19.74 -9.38 11.82
C GLY A 9 18.30 -9.00 12.15
N ILE A 10 17.38 -9.96 12.10
CA ILE A 10 15.95 -9.77 12.40
C ILE A 10 15.66 -9.39 13.86
N ASN A 11 16.60 -9.58 14.78
CA ASN A 11 16.44 -9.23 16.19
C ASN A 11 16.95 -7.81 16.50
N THR A 12 17.27 -7.04 15.47
CA THR A 12 17.69 -5.64 15.62
C THR A 12 16.53 -4.78 16.06
N ILE A 13 16.72 -4.00 17.12
CA ILE A 13 15.76 -2.99 17.54
C ILE A 13 15.86 -1.81 16.58
N ILE A 14 14.74 -1.37 16.04
CA ILE A 14 14.62 -0.24 15.13
C ILE A 14 13.80 0.88 15.75
N GLY A 15 14.08 2.12 15.34
CA GLY A 15 13.41 3.31 15.85
C GLY A 15 14.12 3.95 17.02
N GLU A 16 13.39 4.59 17.91
CA GLU A 16 13.95 5.31 19.05
C GLU A 16 14.72 4.36 19.98
N GLY A 17 16.01 4.62 20.18
CA GLY A 17 16.91 3.77 20.94
C GLY A 17 17.49 2.56 20.18
N GLY A 18 17.26 2.47 18.87
CA GLY A 18 17.80 1.42 18.00
C GLY A 18 18.34 1.94 16.68
N GLU A 19 18.42 1.05 15.69
CA GLU A 19 18.89 1.40 14.35
C GLU A 19 17.90 2.33 13.65
N MET A 20 18.42 3.41 13.03
CA MET A 20 17.63 4.33 12.26
C MET A 20 17.42 3.81 10.83
N LEU A 21 16.17 3.81 10.41
CA LEU A 21 15.78 3.46 9.05
C LEU A 21 15.33 4.71 8.29
N SER A 22 15.53 4.70 6.97
CA SER A 22 14.90 5.72 6.12
C SER A 22 13.37 5.59 6.16
N GLY A 23 12.64 6.68 5.86
CA GLY A 23 11.18 6.66 5.80
C GLY A 23 10.64 5.57 4.88
N GLY A 24 11.26 5.38 3.70
CA GLY A 24 10.87 4.32 2.77
C GLY A 24 11.18 2.90 3.29
N GLN A 25 12.25 2.71 4.05
CA GLN A 25 12.54 1.43 4.70
C GLN A 25 11.54 1.12 5.80
N MET A 26 11.23 2.10 6.65
CA MET A 26 10.21 1.97 7.69
C MET A 26 8.85 1.63 7.07
N ARG A 27 8.44 2.36 6.02
CA ARG A 27 7.18 2.12 5.32
C ARG A 27 7.07 0.69 4.77
N ARG A 28 8.15 0.15 4.19
CA ARG A 28 8.16 -1.24 3.72
C ARG A 28 8.00 -2.24 4.85
N ILE A 29 8.59 -2.01 6.01
CA ILE A 29 8.42 -2.88 7.19
C ILE A 29 6.98 -2.83 7.70
N GLU A 30 6.35 -1.66 7.75
CA GLU A 30 4.94 -1.52 8.11
C GLU A 30 4.03 -2.31 7.16
N LEU A 31 4.28 -2.24 5.87
CA LEU A 31 3.55 -3.00 4.86
C LEU A 31 3.78 -4.52 5.00
N CYS A 32 5.02 -4.95 5.29
CA CYS A 32 5.31 -6.36 5.57
C CYS A 32 4.53 -6.87 6.79
N ARG A 33 4.41 -6.07 7.85
CA ARG A 33 3.58 -6.42 9.02
C ARG A 33 2.12 -6.62 8.65
N LEU A 34 1.59 -5.74 7.82
CA LEU A 34 0.21 -5.83 7.34
C LEU A 34 -0.03 -7.11 6.52
N LEU A 35 0.92 -7.49 5.66
CA LEU A 35 0.80 -8.68 4.80
C LEU A 35 0.73 -10.00 5.59
N VAL A 36 1.30 -10.08 6.79
CA VAL A 36 1.20 -11.28 7.63
C VAL A 36 -0.05 -11.30 8.51
N MET A 37 -0.76 -10.19 8.60
CA MET A 37 -2.06 -10.11 9.28
C MET A 37 -3.16 -10.62 8.34
N LYS A 38 -4.28 -11.06 8.91
CA LYS A 38 -5.48 -11.45 8.17
C LYS A 38 -6.65 -10.57 8.62
N PRO A 39 -6.66 -9.28 8.27
CA PRO A 39 -7.71 -8.38 8.69
C PRO A 39 -8.98 -8.57 7.85
N ASP A 40 -10.13 -8.29 8.45
CA ASP A 40 -11.42 -8.23 7.75
C ASP A 40 -11.60 -6.90 7.00
N LEU A 41 -10.93 -5.85 7.46
CA LEU A 41 -10.93 -4.52 6.88
C LEU A 41 -9.53 -3.93 6.89
N VAL A 42 -9.11 -3.35 5.78
CA VAL A 42 -7.84 -2.61 5.65
C VAL A 42 -8.12 -1.16 5.31
N ILE A 43 -7.45 -0.25 5.99
CA ILE A 43 -7.49 1.18 5.68
C ILE A 43 -6.08 1.62 5.27
N PHE A 44 -5.95 2.11 4.04
CA PHE A 44 -4.72 2.69 3.54
C PHE A 44 -4.85 4.21 3.42
N ASP A 45 -3.93 4.91 4.02
CA ASP A 45 -3.75 6.35 3.83
C ASP A 45 -2.49 6.58 3.01
N GLU A 46 -2.66 6.75 1.70
CA GLU A 46 -1.58 6.94 0.73
C GLU A 46 -0.45 5.89 0.86
N PRO A 47 -0.72 4.60 0.59
CA PRO A 47 0.13 3.48 1.02
C PRO A 47 1.55 3.49 0.43
N ALA A 48 1.78 4.18 -0.67
CA ALA A 48 3.06 4.19 -1.38
C ALA A 48 3.73 5.58 -1.45
N THR A 49 3.25 6.56 -0.70
CA THR A 49 3.82 7.91 -0.69
C THR A 49 5.28 7.91 -0.19
N GLY A 50 6.13 8.68 -0.87
CA GLY A 50 7.55 8.84 -0.51
C GLY A 50 8.47 7.77 -1.06
N LEU A 51 7.96 6.88 -1.92
CA LEU A 51 8.75 5.89 -2.64
C LEU A 51 9.00 6.36 -4.09
N ASP A 52 10.01 5.79 -4.74
CA ASP A 52 10.20 5.97 -6.18
C ASP A 52 9.06 5.30 -6.97
N ILE A 53 8.81 5.77 -8.19
CA ILE A 53 7.66 5.36 -9.00
C ILE A 53 7.60 3.84 -9.21
N GLN A 54 8.73 3.19 -9.49
CA GLN A 54 8.76 1.75 -9.74
C GLN A 54 8.43 0.96 -8.48
N THR A 55 9.02 1.34 -7.35
CA THR A 55 8.74 0.73 -6.04
C THR A 55 7.29 0.97 -5.63
N GLU A 56 6.75 2.17 -5.89
CA GLU A 56 5.34 2.50 -5.65
C GLU A 56 4.41 1.55 -6.40
N HIS A 57 4.61 1.40 -7.71
CA HIS A 57 3.80 0.51 -8.53
C HIS A 57 3.86 -0.95 -8.07
N MET A 58 5.06 -1.43 -7.76
CA MET A 58 5.26 -2.80 -7.28
C MET A 58 4.51 -3.03 -5.96
N ILE A 59 4.63 -2.11 -5.02
CA ILE A 59 3.95 -2.21 -3.71
C ILE A 59 2.43 -2.15 -3.87
N GLN A 60 1.91 -1.25 -4.69
CA GLN A 60 0.48 -1.15 -4.95
C GLN A 60 -0.06 -2.45 -5.53
N ASN A 61 0.59 -3.02 -6.54
CA ASN A 61 0.19 -4.30 -7.13
C ASN A 61 0.17 -5.42 -6.08
N VAL A 62 1.20 -5.53 -5.25
CA VAL A 62 1.26 -6.53 -4.18
C VAL A 62 0.11 -6.34 -3.19
N LEU A 63 -0.15 -5.13 -2.73
CA LEU A 63 -1.20 -4.84 -1.74
C LEU A 63 -2.59 -5.14 -2.30
N PHE A 64 -2.91 -4.63 -3.49
CA PHE A 64 -4.22 -4.83 -4.09
C PHE A 64 -4.48 -6.30 -4.46
N GLN A 65 -3.46 -7.01 -4.90
CA GLN A 65 -3.57 -8.43 -5.17
C GLN A 65 -3.72 -9.27 -3.89
N HIS A 66 -2.94 -8.94 -2.85
CA HIS A 66 -2.99 -9.66 -1.58
C HIS A 66 -4.33 -9.50 -0.86
N PHE A 67 -4.89 -8.30 -0.89
CA PHE A 67 -6.15 -7.95 -0.21
C PHE A 67 -7.36 -7.91 -1.15
N LYS A 68 -7.29 -8.56 -2.33
CA LYS A 68 -8.38 -8.53 -3.33
C LYS A 68 -9.73 -9.00 -2.80
N ASP A 69 -9.73 -9.93 -1.82
CA ASP A 69 -10.92 -10.49 -1.18
C ASP A 69 -11.22 -9.85 0.19
N THR A 70 -10.48 -8.80 0.55
CA THR A 70 -10.63 -8.07 1.81
C THR A 70 -11.28 -6.72 1.55
N THR A 71 -12.17 -6.27 2.42
CA THR A 71 -12.72 -4.91 2.32
C THR A 71 -11.59 -3.90 2.52
N MET A 72 -11.43 -2.99 1.56
CA MET A 72 -10.41 -1.94 1.61
C MET A 72 -11.04 -0.55 1.55
N ILE A 73 -10.54 0.34 2.39
CA ILE A 73 -10.75 1.79 2.28
C ILE A 73 -9.41 2.42 1.96
N VAL A 74 -9.32 3.15 0.87
CA VAL A 74 -8.08 3.77 0.42
C VAL A 74 -8.28 5.27 0.31
N ILE A 75 -7.48 6.03 1.04
CA ILE A 75 -7.38 7.48 0.90
C ILE A 75 -6.25 7.72 -0.09
N ALA A 76 -6.56 8.30 -1.24
CA ALA A 76 -5.62 8.51 -2.32
C ALA A 76 -5.87 9.81 -3.06
N HIS A 77 -4.78 10.48 -3.45
CA HIS A 77 -4.79 11.68 -4.28
C HIS A 77 -4.15 11.45 -5.65
N ARG A 78 -3.54 10.27 -5.86
CA ARG A 78 -2.83 9.92 -7.09
C ARG A 78 -3.67 9.02 -7.99
N ASP A 79 -3.73 9.35 -9.28
CA ASP A 79 -4.48 8.57 -10.26
C ASP A 79 -4.05 7.12 -10.34
N ASN A 80 -2.75 6.84 -10.14
CA ASN A 80 -2.22 5.48 -10.14
C ASN A 80 -2.83 4.58 -9.06
N THR A 81 -3.09 5.12 -7.89
CA THR A 81 -3.77 4.40 -6.79
C THR A 81 -5.25 4.26 -7.08
N ILE A 82 -5.87 5.34 -7.55
CA ILE A 82 -7.31 5.43 -7.77
C ILE A 82 -7.79 4.42 -8.80
N ARG A 83 -7.02 4.15 -9.85
CA ARG A 83 -7.41 3.22 -10.93
C ARG A 83 -7.64 1.77 -10.48
N HIS A 84 -7.08 1.35 -9.36
CA HIS A 84 -7.27 0.02 -8.79
C HIS A 84 -8.57 -0.12 -7.99
N LEU A 85 -9.31 0.97 -7.76
CA LEU A 85 -10.47 1.00 -6.87
C LEU A 85 -11.77 0.84 -7.66
N GLN A 86 -12.68 0.01 -7.15
CA GLN A 86 -13.97 -0.28 -7.77
C GLN A 86 -15.04 0.79 -7.51
N ARG A 87 -14.86 1.58 -6.45
CA ARG A 87 -15.79 2.63 -6.03
C ARG A 87 -15.00 3.84 -5.55
N ARG A 88 -15.45 5.04 -5.90
CA ARG A 88 -14.85 6.30 -5.47
C ARG A 88 -15.88 7.14 -4.74
N LEU A 89 -15.49 7.60 -3.56
CA LEU A 89 -16.25 8.54 -2.77
C LEU A 89 -15.53 9.88 -2.77
N TYR A 90 -16.21 10.93 -3.15
CA TYR A 90 -15.66 12.28 -3.13
C TYR A 90 -16.21 13.02 -1.93
N ILE A 91 -15.32 13.45 -1.05
CA ILE A 91 -15.67 14.15 0.19
C ILE A 91 -15.07 15.55 0.13
N GLU A 92 -15.92 16.55 0.33
CA GLU A 92 -15.53 17.95 0.39
C GLU A 92 -16.24 18.62 1.56
N ASN A 93 -15.48 19.42 2.34
CA ASN A 93 -16.00 20.11 3.53
C ASN A 93 -16.81 19.21 4.49
N GLY A 94 -16.35 17.97 4.67
CA GLY A 94 -17.01 16.97 5.53
C GLY A 94 -18.29 16.36 4.98
N ARG A 95 -18.60 16.57 3.69
CA ARG A 95 -19.80 16.05 3.03
C ARG A 95 -19.42 15.17 1.84
N LEU A 96 -20.18 14.08 1.67
CA LEU A 96 -20.10 13.26 0.46
C LEU A 96 -20.76 14.02 -0.69
N ILE A 97 -19.98 14.36 -1.71
CA ILE A 97 -20.44 15.12 -2.88
C ILE A 97 -20.66 14.25 -4.12
N ALA A 98 -19.99 13.11 -4.21
CA ALA A 98 -20.21 12.15 -5.29
C ALA A 98 -19.85 10.72 -4.83
N ASP A 99 -20.53 9.72 -5.41
CA ASP A 99 -20.32 8.29 -5.22
C ASP A 99 -20.33 7.63 -6.60
N ASP A 100 -19.16 7.27 -7.09
CA ASP A 100 -18.99 6.66 -8.42
C ASP A 100 -18.71 5.16 -8.26
N ARG A 101 -19.63 4.32 -8.73
CA ARG A 101 -19.59 2.85 -8.66
C ARG A 101 -19.26 2.16 -9.98
N ASN A 102 -19.18 2.90 -11.08
CA ASN A 102 -19.02 2.34 -12.43
C ASN A 102 -17.55 2.40 -12.91
N ILE A 103 -16.63 1.94 -12.09
CA ILE A 103 -15.26 1.80 -12.55
C ILE A 103 -15.08 0.36 -13.01
N SER A 104 -15.09 0.16 -14.34
CA SER A 104 -14.60 -1.09 -14.92
C SER A 104 -13.11 -1.20 -14.59
N VAL A 105 -12.78 -1.92 -13.54
CA VAL A 105 -11.41 -2.36 -13.29
C VAL A 105 -11.13 -3.41 -14.37
N ASN A 106 -10.57 -2.99 -15.50
CA ASN A 106 -9.93 -3.89 -16.42
C ASN A 106 -8.68 -4.44 -15.72
N ILE A 107 -8.88 -5.51 -14.97
CA ILE A 107 -7.76 -6.38 -14.60
C ILE A 107 -7.41 -7.06 -15.92
N THR A 108 -6.51 -6.45 -16.69
CA THR A 108 -5.79 -7.16 -17.73
C THR A 108 -4.95 -8.21 -17.01
N GLU A 109 -5.47 -9.45 -16.96
CA GLU A 109 -4.66 -10.65 -16.84
C GLU A 109 -3.73 -10.72 -18.05
N ASN A 110 -2.69 -9.95 -18.04
CA ASN A 110 -1.53 -10.15 -18.91
C ASN A 110 -0.33 -10.34 -17.98
N GLY A 111 -0.32 -11.52 -17.35
CA GLY A 111 0.93 -12.16 -17.09
C GLY A 111 1.43 -12.68 -18.44
N ASP A 112 2.32 -11.95 -19.04
CA ASP A 112 3.36 -12.38 -19.97
C ASP A 112 4.01 -11.09 -20.49
N ASP A 113 5.17 -10.80 -19.86
CA ASP A 113 6.41 -10.52 -20.59
C ASP A 113 7.46 -10.11 -19.54
N LEU A 114 8.35 -11.06 -19.31
CA LEU A 114 9.78 -11.01 -18.94
C LEU A 114 10.26 -9.82 -18.10
#